data_54a0bc903000b0d4778dc06ce23f2f13
#
_entry.id   54a0bc903000b0d4778dc06ce23f2f13
#
_cell.length_a   1.000
_cell.length_b   1.000
_cell.length_c   1.000
_cell.angle_alpha   90.00
_cell.angle_beta   90.00
_cell.angle_gamma   90.00
#
_symmetry.space_group_name_H-M   'P 1'
#
loop_
_entity.id
_entity.type
_entity.pdbx_description
1 polymer ?
#
loop_
_entity_poly.entity_id
_entity_poly.type
_entity_poly.pdbx_seq_one_letter_code
_entity_poly.pdbx_strand_id
1 'polypeptide(L)'
;MQSRTIFNTPLVSGFFRAIFILLTWLLGWRIVGEKPTHKKYMMIAAPHTSNWDFPTMMVAAFVLRLDVHWVGKHTLFPKGGLGAVMRWFGGIGLDRRTANNTVEQMIAQYASRDELMLLIAPEGTRSRVDNWKAGFYHIAVGAGVPIYLAFLDIKTRHTGVGKVFYPTGDYEKDIADIKAFYKNKCGFNPELT
;
A
#
# COMPACT_ATOMS: atom_id res chain seq x y z
N MET A 1 6.70 -10.00 -17.87
CA MET A 1 5.21 -10.10 -18.02
C MET A 1 4.56 -9.61 -16.74
N GLN A 2 3.67 -8.61 -16.84
CA GLN A 2 2.90 -8.14 -15.70
C GLN A 2 1.93 -9.24 -15.23
N SER A 3 1.93 -9.56 -13.95
CA SER A 3 1.01 -10.55 -13.38
C SER A 3 -0.42 -10.01 -13.42
N ARG A 4 -1.38 -10.83 -13.82
CA ARG A 4 -2.78 -10.44 -13.85
C ARG A 4 -3.34 -10.40 -12.43
N THR A 5 -3.80 -9.23 -12.01
CA THR A 5 -4.41 -8.99 -10.70
C THR A 5 -5.90 -8.64 -10.83
N ILE A 6 -6.63 -8.63 -9.72
CA ILE A 6 -8.02 -8.15 -9.68
C ILE A 6 -8.10 -6.69 -10.14
N PHE A 7 -7.06 -5.89 -9.88
CA PHE A 7 -7.01 -4.47 -10.20
C PHE A 7 -6.82 -4.18 -11.69
N ASN A 8 -6.14 -5.08 -12.42
CA ASN A 8 -5.85 -4.94 -13.86
C ASN A 8 -6.64 -5.90 -14.75
N THR A 9 -7.61 -6.67 -14.18
CA THR A 9 -8.56 -7.48 -14.95
C THR A 9 -9.70 -6.59 -15.44
N PRO A 10 -9.82 -6.28 -16.76
CA PRO A 10 -10.59 -5.13 -17.24
C PRO A 10 -12.07 -5.10 -16.81
N LEU A 11 -12.83 -6.17 -17.05
CA LEU A 11 -14.25 -6.22 -16.70
C LEU A 11 -14.46 -6.17 -15.18
N VAL A 12 -13.66 -6.90 -14.42
CA VAL A 12 -13.74 -6.98 -12.96
C VAL A 12 -13.38 -5.63 -12.33
N SER A 13 -12.27 -5.04 -12.75
CA SER A 13 -11.84 -3.75 -12.21
C SER A 13 -12.80 -2.62 -12.56
N GLY A 14 -13.37 -2.63 -13.79
CA GLY A 14 -14.38 -1.66 -14.21
C GLY A 14 -15.66 -1.75 -13.39
N PHE A 15 -16.15 -2.97 -13.14
CA PHE A 15 -17.34 -3.23 -12.33
C PHE A 15 -17.16 -2.74 -10.89
N PHE A 16 -16.10 -3.18 -10.21
CA PHE A 16 -15.84 -2.74 -8.84
C PHE A 16 -15.62 -1.24 -8.74
N ARG A 17 -14.93 -0.63 -9.71
CA ARG A 17 -14.74 0.82 -9.76
C ARG A 17 -16.07 1.56 -9.79
N ALA A 18 -17.02 1.16 -10.64
CA ALA A 18 -18.32 1.81 -10.71
C ALA A 18 -19.09 1.70 -9.40
N ILE A 19 -19.12 0.51 -8.79
CA ILE A 19 -19.74 0.28 -7.48
C ILE A 19 -19.09 1.15 -6.41
N PHE A 20 -17.76 1.20 -6.34
CA PHE A 20 -17.07 1.94 -5.29
C PHE A 20 -17.17 3.46 -5.46
N ILE A 21 -17.25 3.98 -6.68
CA ILE A 21 -17.58 5.39 -6.92
C ILE A 21 -18.98 5.71 -6.35
N LEU A 22 -19.97 4.87 -6.63
CA LEU A 22 -21.32 5.06 -6.12
C LEU A 22 -21.36 4.98 -4.59
N LEU A 23 -20.72 3.95 -4.00
CA LEU A 23 -20.69 3.77 -2.55
C LEU A 23 -19.97 4.93 -1.84
N THR A 24 -18.85 5.41 -2.36
CA THR A 24 -18.14 6.55 -1.76
C THR A 24 -18.99 7.81 -1.79
N TRP A 25 -19.71 8.05 -2.89
CA TRP A 25 -20.64 9.17 -2.99
C TRP A 25 -21.80 9.05 -1.98
N LEU A 26 -22.44 7.88 -1.88
CA LEU A 26 -23.54 7.64 -0.94
C LEU A 26 -23.11 7.77 0.52
N LEU A 27 -21.90 7.32 0.86
CA LEU A 27 -21.36 7.34 2.23
C LEU A 27 -20.65 8.67 2.57
N GLY A 28 -20.59 9.62 1.65
CA GLY A 28 -19.94 10.91 1.85
C GLY A 28 -18.41 10.83 1.96
N TRP A 29 -17.80 9.76 1.42
CA TRP A 29 -16.35 9.63 1.32
C TRP A 29 -15.81 10.28 0.06
N ARG A 30 -14.63 10.87 0.16
CA ARG A 30 -13.91 11.44 -0.98
C ARG A 30 -12.59 10.70 -1.20
N ILE A 31 -12.44 10.16 -2.40
CA ILE A 31 -11.17 9.59 -2.85
C ILE A 31 -10.39 10.71 -3.51
N VAL A 32 -9.19 11.02 -2.95
CA VAL A 32 -8.38 12.16 -3.37
C VAL A 32 -7.04 11.72 -3.95
N GLY A 33 -6.44 12.59 -4.74
CA GLY A 33 -5.18 12.34 -5.44
C GLY A 33 -5.39 11.66 -6.79
N GLU A 34 -4.28 11.40 -7.44
CA GLU A 34 -4.23 10.82 -8.78
C GLU A 34 -3.43 9.52 -8.80
N LYS A 35 -3.63 8.72 -9.84
CA LYS A 35 -2.80 7.55 -10.09
C LYS A 35 -1.35 8.01 -10.27
N PRO A 36 -0.39 7.43 -9.51
CA PRO A 36 1.03 7.69 -9.71
C PRO A 36 1.48 7.44 -11.16
N THR A 37 2.34 8.30 -11.67
CA THR A 37 2.88 8.20 -13.03
C THR A 37 4.08 7.27 -13.13
N HIS A 38 4.76 6.99 -12.01
CA HIS A 38 5.88 6.07 -11.97
C HIS A 38 5.42 4.63 -12.18
N LYS A 39 6.17 3.88 -12.97
CA LYS A 39 5.92 2.44 -13.19
C LYS A 39 6.29 1.59 -11.98
N LYS A 40 7.31 2.02 -11.24
CA LYS A 40 7.79 1.35 -10.03
C LYS A 40 7.80 2.35 -8.88
N TYR A 41 7.10 2.01 -7.80
CA TYR A 41 7.05 2.87 -6.61
C TYR A 41 6.64 2.08 -5.37
N MET A 42 7.11 2.56 -4.23
CA MET A 42 6.60 2.14 -2.93
C MET A 42 5.38 3.01 -2.59
N MET A 43 4.36 2.42 -2.01
CA MET A 43 3.27 3.17 -1.39
C MET A 43 3.19 2.78 0.08
N ILE A 44 3.17 3.76 0.96
CA ILE A 44 2.90 3.54 2.37
C ILE A 44 1.52 4.10 2.70
N ALA A 45 0.76 3.36 3.52
CA ALA A 45 -0.57 3.76 3.95
C ALA A 45 -0.61 3.82 5.47
N ALA A 46 -0.95 5.00 6.00
CA ALA A 46 -1.12 5.26 7.42
C ALA A 46 -2.27 6.28 7.64
N PRO A 47 -2.85 6.37 8.83
CA PRO A 47 -2.68 5.45 9.95
C PRO A 47 -3.33 4.08 9.69
N HIS A 48 -2.78 3.03 10.31
CA HIS A 48 -3.29 1.65 10.20
C HIS A 48 -3.78 1.17 11.58
N THR A 49 -5.06 1.38 11.84
CA THR A 49 -5.65 1.21 13.18
C THR A 49 -6.79 0.20 13.24
N SER A 50 -7.24 -0.32 12.08
CA SER A 50 -8.44 -1.16 12.01
C SER A 50 -8.37 -2.20 10.89
N ASN A 51 -9.21 -3.23 10.99
CA ASN A 51 -9.48 -4.14 9.86
C ASN A 51 -10.23 -3.43 8.71
N TRP A 52 -10.93 -2.33 8.99
CA TRP A 52 -11.62 -1.52 7.98
C TRP A 52 -10.69 -0.74 7.05
N ASP A 53 -9.42 -0.61 7.43
CA ASP A 53 -8.41 0.02 6.57
C ASP A 53 -8.23 -0.75 5.26
N PHE A 54 -8.31 -2.10 5.31
CA PHE A 54 -8.17 -2.93 4.11
C PHE A 54 -9.31 -2.72 3.10
N PRO A 55 -10.61 -2.84 3.46
CA PRO A 55 -11.69 -2.49 2.54
C PRO A 55 -11.60 -1.06 2.00
N THR A 56 -11.24 -0.09 2.82
CA THR A 56 -11.10 1.31 2.41
C THR A 56 -9.96 1.48 1.41
N MET A 57 -8.84 0.82 1.64
CA MET A 57 -7.71 0.78 0.69
C MET A 57 -8.14 0.15 -0.64
N MET A 58 -8.91 -0.95 -0.62
CA MET A 58 -9.44 -1.58 -1.83
C MET A 58 -10.32 -0.61 -2.62
N VAL A 59 -11.21 0.13 -1.95
CA VAL A 59 -12.04 1.16 -2.58
C VAL A 59 -11.17 2.21 -3.28
N ALA A 60 -10.19 2.79 -2.57
CA ALA A 60 -9.28 3.78 -3.12
C ALA A 60 -8.48 3.21 -4.31
N ALA A 61 -8.01 1.96 -4.20
CA ALA A 61 -7.27 1.30 -5.26
C ALA A 61 -8.07 1.16 -6.55
N PHE A 62 -9.33 0.72 -6.46
CA PHE A 62 -10.19 0.60 -7.65
C PHE A 62 -10.57 1.96 -8.24
N VAL A 63 -10.93 2.94 -7.40
CA VAL A 63 -11.32 4.27 -7.88
C VAL A 63 -10.16 4.96 -8.58
N LEU A 64 -8.95 4.90 -8.03
CA LEU A 64 -7.73 5.50 -8.58
C LEU A 64 -7.01 4.58 -9.60
N ARG A 65 -7.55 3.38 -9.89
CA ARG A 65 -6.95 2.40 -10.82
C ARG A 65 -5.51 2.03 -10.46
N LEU A 66 -5.25 1.79 -9.17
CA LEU A 66 -3.96 1.34 -8.67
C LEU A 66 -3.86 -0.18 -8.80
N ASP A 67 -2.76 -0.70 -9.32
CA ASP A 67 -2.47 -2.15 -9.33
C ASP A 67 -1.69 -2.52 -8.08
N VAL A 68 -2.43 -2.71 -6.97
CA VAL A 68 -1.86 -2.90 -5.64
C VAL A 68 -1.25 -4.28 -5.50
N HIS A 69 0.01 -4.29 -5.04
CA HIS A 69 0.66 -5.50 -4.54
C HIS A 69 0.97 -5.34 -3.06
N TRP A 70 0.70 -6.39 -2.29
CA TRP A 70 0.95 -6.45 -0.86
C TRP A 70 1.76 -7.68 -0.48
N VAL A 71 2.46 -7.63 0.65
CA VAL A 71 3.36 -8.70 1.09
C VAL A 71 2.70 -9.55 2.16
N GLY A 72 2.62 -10.84 1.90
CA GLY A 72 2.12 -11.83 2.83
C GLY A 72 3.15 -12.92 3.17
N LYS A 73 2.91 -13.65 4.27
CA LYS A 73 3.71 -14.82 4.61
C LYS A 73 3.62 -15.86 3.48
N HIS A 74 4.73 -16.50 3.09
CA HIS A 74 4.76 -17.47 1.99
C HIS A 74 3.73 -18.59 2.14
N THR A 75 3.36 -18.96 3.38
CA THR A 75 2.34 -19.98 3.66
C THR A 75 0.93 -19.62 3.20
N LEU A 76 0.66 -18.32 2.92
CA LEU A 76 -0.60 -17.84 2.34
C LEU A 76 -0.70 -18.12 0.83
N PHE A 77 0.39 -18.55 0.21
CA PHE A 77 0.49 -18.75 -1.23
C PHE A 77 0.81 -20.20 -1.59
N PRO A 78 0.04 -21.20 -1.12
CA PRO A 78 0.29 -22.60 -1.45
C PRO A 78 0.19 -22.80 -2.96
N LYS A 79 0.74 -23.94 -3.45
CA LYS A 79 0.48 -24.37 -4.82
C LYS A 79 -1.00 -24.74 -4.94
N GLY A 80 -1.65 -24.28 -6.01
CA GLY A 80 -3.06 -24.55 -6.28
C GLY A 80 -3.99 -23.33 -6.13
N GLY A 81 -5.30 -23.58 -6.05
CA GLY A 81 -6.34 -22.56 -6.19
C GLY A 81 -6.25 -21.38 -5.20
N LEU A 82 -6.09 -21.67 -3.91
CA LEU A 82 -6.02 -20.61 -2.89
C LEU A 82 -4.82 -19.69 -3.12
N GLY A 83 -3.65 -20.24 -3.40
CA GLY A 83 -2.48 -19.42 -3.68
C GLY A 83 -2.61 -18.61 -4.98
N ALA A 84 -3.30 -19.15 -5.99
CA ALA A 84 -3.61 -18.42 -7.21
C ALA A 84 -4.54 -17.23 -6.93
N VAL A 85 -5.58 -17.42 -6.10
CA VAL A 85 -6.50 -16.36 -5.67
C VAL A 85 -5.74 -15.27 -4.89
N MET A 86 -4.88 -15.64 -3.95
CA MET A 86 -4.10 -14.66 -3.19
C MET A 86 -3.17 -13.83 -4.10
N ARG A 87 -2.53 -14.47 -5.07
CA ARG A 87 -1.72 -13.76 -6.09
C ARG A 87 -2.57 -12.86 -6.97
N TRP A 88 -3.77 -13.31 -7.37
CA TRP A 88 -4.70 -12.49 -8.13
C TRP A 88 -5.17 -11.27 -7.35
N PHE A 89 -5.29 -11.35 -6.02
CA PHE A 89 -5.49 -10.19 -5.15
C PHE A 89 -4.23 -9.33 -4.94
N GLY A 90 -3.18 -9.53 -5.74
CA GLY A 90 -1.94 -8.75 -5.68
C GLY A 90 -0.96 -9.21 -4.60
N GLY A 91 -1.19 -10.36 -3.98
CA GLY A 91 -0.31 -10.85 -2.92
C GLY A 91 1.03 -11.36 -3.44
N ILE A 92 2.11 -10.99 -2.75
CA ILE A 92 3.48 -11.48 -2.95
C ILE A 92 3.88 -12.28 -1.71
N GLY A 93 4.17 -13.56 -1.91
CA GLY A 93 4.63 -14.44 -0.83
C GLY A 93 6.07 -14.15 -0.45
N LEU A 94 6.33 -13.98 0.85
CA LEU A 94 7.63 -13.67 1.38
C LEU A 94 8.08 -14.71 2.41
N ASP A 95 9.32 -15.16 2.29
CA ASP A 95 9.97 -15.95 3.34
C ASP A 95 10.55 -15.01 4.41
N ARG A 96 9.93 -15.01 5.59
CA ARG A 96 10.28 -14.13 6.72
C ARG A 96 11.23 -14.76 7.73
N ARG A 97 11.86 -15.89 7.40
CA ARG A 97 12.74 -16.59 8.35
C ARG A 97 13.99 -15.79 8.71
N THR A 98 14.40 -14.88 7.83
CA THR A 98 15.50 -13.93 8.10
C THR A 98 15.07 -12.51 7.70
N ALA A 99 15.25 -11.52 8.59
CA ALA A 99 14.81 -10.14 8.35
C ALA A 99 15.52 -9.49 7.15
N ASN A 100 16.84 -9.68 7.03
CA ASN A 100 17.64 -9.13 5.91
C ASN A 100 17.19 -9.68 4.57
N ASN A 101 16.79 -10.96 4.52
CA ASN A 101 16.28 -11.59 3.32
C ASN A 101 14.95 -10.94 2.81
N THR A 102 14.18 -10.29 3.71
CA THR A 102 12.91 -9.64 3.34
C THR A 102 13.12 -8.41 2.47
N VAL A 103 14.05 -7.53 2.84
CA VAL A 103 14.38 -6.31 2.07
C VAL A 103 14.95 -6.68 0.71
N GLU A 104 15.93 -7.58 0.69
CA GLU A 104 16.57 -8.07 -0.55
C GLU A 104 15.57 -8.75 -1.49
N GLN A 105 14.68 -9.59 -0.96
CA GLN A 105 13.62 -10.21 -1.75
C GLN A 105 12.71 -9.18 -2.41
N MET A 106 12.35 -8.10 -1.71
CA MET A 106 11.50 -7.06 -2.29
C MET A 106 12.24 -6.19 -3.30
N ILE A 107 13.51 -5.88 -3.09
CA ILE A 107 14.36 -5.21 -4.09
C ILE A 107 14.42 -6.07 -5.36
N ALA A 108 14.62 -7.39 -5.22
CA ALA A 108 14.62 -8.31 -6.36
C ALA A 108 13.26 -8.36 -7.09
N GLN A 109 12.12 -8.19 -6.38
CA GLN A 109 10.80 -8.06 -7.02
C GLN A 109 10.71 -6.81 -7.90
N TYR A 110 11.28 -5.67 -7.45
CA TYR A 110 11.36 -4.47 -8.28
C TYR A 110 12.27 -4.64 -9.48
N ALA A 111 13.40 -5.33 -9.31
CA ALA A 111 14.34 -5.58 -10.41
C ALA A 111 13.74 -6.49 -11.50
N SER A 112 12.96 -7.51 -11.10
CA SER A 112 12.41 -8.53 -12.00
C SER A 112 11.15 -8.14 -12.75
N ARG A 113 10.55 -6.98 -12.46
CA ARG A 113 9.28 -6.53 -13.06
C ARG A 113 9.46 -5.18 -13.76
N ASP A 114 8.66 -4.95 -14.81
CA ASP A 114 8.63 -3.65 -15.51
C ASP A 114 7.82 -2.62 -14.74
N GLU A 115 6.77 -3.07 -14.04
CA GLU A 115 5.90 -2.25 -13.22
C GLU A 115 5.64 -2.94 -11.88
N LEU A 116 5.70 -2.19 -10.80
CA LEU A 116 5.37 -2.69 -9.47
C LEU A 116 5.02 -1.54 -8.52
N MET A 117 3.79 -1.57 -8.00
CA MET A 117 3.38 -0.79 -6.84
C MET A 117 3.29 -1.72 -5.63
N LEU A 118 4.16 -1.53 -4.66
CA LEU A 118 4.15 -2.28 -3.41
C LEU A 118 3.54 -1.43 -2.30
N LEU A 119 2.48 -1.94 -1.65
CA LEU A 119 1.81 -1.28 -0.54
C LEU A 119 2.26 -1.87 0.79
N ILE A 120 2.64 -1.01 1.72
CA ILE A 120 3.05 -1.38 3.08
C ILE A 120 2.42 -0.42 4.09
N ALA A 121 1.92 -0.95 5.22
CA ALA A 121 1.62 -0.17 6.41
C ALA A 121 2.93 -0.04 7.22
N PRO A 122 3.51 1.16 7.37
CA PRO A 122 4.84 1.33 7.96
C PRO A 122 4.86 1.02 9.47
N GLU A 123 3.72 1.12 10.14
CA GLU A 123 3.54 0.76 11.54
C GLU A 123 3.75 -0.75 11.78
N GLY A 124 3.40 -1.58 10.80
CA GLY A 124 3.53 -3.04 10.83
C GLY A 124 2.60 -3.73 11.83
N THR A 125 1.70 -2.98 12.45
CA THR A 125 0.67 -3.41 13.40
C THR A 125 -0.49 -2.43 13.34
N ARG A 126 -1.63 -2.78 13.98
CA ARG A 126 -2.78 -1.88 14.17
C ARG A 126 -2.82 -1.24 15.56
N SER A 127 -1.87 -1.58 16.41
CA SER A 127 -1.68 -0.93 17.70
C SER A 127 -0.85 0.33 17.51
N ARG A 128 -1.05 1.30 18.41
CA ARG A 128 -0.23 2.51 18.44
C ARG A 128 1.25 2.18 18.59
N VAL A 129 2.07 2.80 17.76
CA VAL A 129 3.52 2.65 17.80
C VAL A 129 4.20 4.01 17.62
N ASP A 130 5.21 4.28 18.41
CA ASP A 130 6.00 5.51 18.30
C ASP A 130 6.98 5.44 17.11
N ASN A 131 7.50 4.25 16.84
CA ASN A 131 8.50 4.03 15.81
C ASN A 131 7.96 3.15 14.68
N TRP A 132 8.02 3.66 13.46
CA TRP A 132 7.69 2.90 12.27
C TRP A 132 8.83 1.96 11.89
N LYS A 133 8.49 0.84 11.25
CA LYS A 133 9.48 -0.11 10.75
C LYS A 133 10.19 0.45 9.51
N ALA A 134 11.52 0.53 9.54
CA ALA A 134 12.31 1.08 8.44
C ALA A 134 12.33 0.23 7.15
N GLY A 135 11.76 -0.97 7.17
CA GLY A 135 11.81 -1.91 6.04
C GLY A 135 11.32 -1.33 4.71
N PHE A 136 10.22 -0.58 4.71
CA PHE A 136 9.71 0.08 3.51
C PHE A 136 10.72 1.06 2.91
N TYR A 137 11.40 1.81 3.76
CA TYR A 137 12.38 2.80 3.37
C TYR A 137 13.61 2.16 2.72
N HIS A 138 14.17 1.14 3.37
CA HIS A 138 15.32 0.41 2.83
C HIS A 138 15.01 -0.30 1.51
N ILE A 139 13.79 -0.80 1.35
CA ILE A 139 13.33 -1.36 0.07
C ILE A 139 13.27 -0.25 -1.00
N ALA A 140 12.70 0.90 -0.69
CA ALA A 140 12.56 2.00 -1.64
C ALA A 140 13.93 2.55 -2.09
N VAL A 141 14.84 2.77 -1.14
CA VAL A 141 16.23 3.20 -1.42
C VAL A 141 16.97 2.14 -2.25
N GLY A 142 16.94 0.87 -1.82
CA GLY A 142 17.65 -0.21 -2.53
C GLY A 142 17.09 -0.51 -3.91
N ALA A 143 15.81 -0.26 -4.15
CA ALA A 143 15.17 -0.39 -5.45
C ALA A 143 15.25 0.89 -6.32
N GLY A 144 15.71 2.01 -5.76
CA GLY A 144 15.76 3.30 -6.46
C GLY A 144 14.37 3.84 -6.84
N VAL A 145 13.35 3.64 -5.99
CA VAL A 145 11.97 4.01 -6.31
C VAL A 145 11.42 5.08 -5.35
N PRO A 146 10.52 5.97 -5.83
CA PRO A 146 9.87 6.95 -4.97
C PRO A 146 8.86 6.29 -4.03
N ILE A 147 8.54 6.99 -2.93
CA ILE A 147 7.53 6.61 -1.95
C ILE A 147 6.31 7.51 -2.10
N TYR A 148 5.14 6.94 -2.35
CA TYR A 148 3.87 7.64 -2.34
C TYR A 148 3.20 7.50 -0.98
N LEU A 149 2.74 8.62 -0.43
CA LEU A 149 2.10 8.69 0.88
C LEU A 149 0.59 8.56 0.70
N ALA A 150 0.05 7.35 0.87
CA ALA A 150 -1.39 7.13 0.89
C ALA A 150 -1.91 7.28 2.32
N PHE A 151 -3.13 7.76 2.47
CA PHE A 151 -3.69 8.03 3.78
C PHE A 151 -5.18 7.70 3.87
N LEU A 152 -5.59 7.48 5.10
CA LEU A 152 -6.97 7.46 5.54
C LEU A 152 -7.17 8.58 6.58
N ASP A 153 -8.27 9.32 6.47
CA ASP A 153 -8.67 10.30 7.46
C ASP A 153 -10.19 10.23 7.70
N ILE A 154 -10.58 9.59 8.79
CA ILE A 154 -12.00 9.38 9.12
C ILE A 154 -12.69 10.68 9.50
N LYS A 155 -11.96 11.65 10.10
CA LYS A 155 -12.54 12.93 10.51
C LYS A 155 -13.06 13.73 9.33
N THR A 156 -12.33 13.72 8.24
CA THR A 156 -12.70 14.41 7.02
C THR A 156 -13.38 13.52 5.98
N ARG A 157 -13.43 12.19 6.23
CA ARG A 157 -13.88 11.15 5.27
C ARG A 157 -13.13 11.21 3.94
N HIS A 158 -11.81 11.44 4.01
CA HIS A 158 -10.93 11.42 2.84
C HIS A 158 -9.99 10.22 2.93
N THR A 159 -9.74 9.58 1.80
CA THR A 159 -8.69 8.59 1.61
C THR A 159 -8.13 8.69 0.21
N GLY A 160 -6.91 8.21 0.00
CA GLY A 160 -6.30 8.19 -1.32
C GLY A 160 -4.80 8.42 -1.29
N VAL A 161 -4.28 9.01 -2.37
CA VAL A 161 -2.86 9.29 -2.57
C VAL A 161 -2.59 10.77 -2.34
N GLY A 162 -1.69 11.08 -1.42
CA GLY A 162 -1.32 12.47 -1.09
C GLY A 162 -0.07 12.93 -1.83
N LYS A 163 1.09 12.76 -1.21
CA LYS A 163 2.36 13.32 -1.67
C LYS A 163 3.30 12.22 -2.18
N VAL A 164 4.11 12.53 -3.21
CA VAL A 164 5.28 11.72 -3.55
C VAL A 164 6.48 12.20 -2.73
N PHE A 165 7.27 11.26 -2.24
CA PHE A 165 8.51 11.47 -1.49
C PHE A 165 9.66 10.74 -2.17
N TYR A 166 10.79 11.40 -2.33
CA TYR A 166 12.00 10.83 -2.91
C TYR A 166 13.02 10.61 -1.78
N PRO A 167 13.31 9.33 -1.42
CA PRO A 167 14.26 9.04 -0.35
C PRO A 167 15.64 9.62 -0.63
N THR A 168 16.24 10.27 0.37
CA THR A 168 17.58 10.87 0.25
C THR A 168 18.69 9.90 0.64
N GLY A 169 18.36 8.81 1.33
CA GLY A 169 19.30 7.87 1.95
C GLY A 169 19.51 8.14 3.45
N ASP A 170 19.11 9.31 3.95
CA ASP A 170 19.12 9.65 5.38
C ASP A 170 17.76 9.31 6.00
N TYR A 171 17.67 8.13 6.63
CA TYR A 171 16.41 7.64 7.20
C TYR A 171 15.84 8.58 8.28
N GLU A 172 16.67 9.08 9.18
CA GLU A 172 16.20 9.88 10.33
C GLU A 172 15.59 11.20 9.88
N LYS A 173 16.21 11.84 8.89
CA LYS A 173 15.68 13.06 8.27
C LYS A 173 14.41 12.77 7.49
N ASP A 174 14.44 11.77 6.64
CA ASP A 174 13.35 11.46 5.73
C ASP A 174 12.10 10.97 6.48
N ILE A 175 12.26 10.19 7.55
CA ILE A 175 11.12 9.70 8.34
C ILE A 175 10.41 10.82 9.09
N ALA A 176 11.12 11.86 9.51
CA ALA A 176 10.53 13.03 10.14
C ALA A 176 9.60 13.77 9.16
N ASP A 177 10.05 13.98 7.93
CA ASP A 177 9.27 14.62 6.87
C ASP A 177 8.06 13.78 6.44
N ILE A 178 8.24 12.47 6.35
CA ILE A 178 7.15 11.53 6.05
C ILE A 178 6.10 11.57 7.17
N LYS A 179 6.50 11.45 8.44
CA LYS A 179 5.58 11.50 9.59
C LYS A 179 4.85 12.84 9.70
N ALA A 180 5.48 13.94 9.33
CA ALA A 180 4.86 15.27 9.34
C ALA A 180 3.61 15.32 8.43
N PHE A 181 3.60 14.61 7.28
CA PHE A 181 2.43 14.49 6.41
C PHE A 181 1.24 13.82 7.12
N TYR A 182 1.49 12.86 8.00
CA TYR A 182 0.44 12.09 8.68
C TYR A 182 -0.03 12.70 10.00
N LYS A 183 0.64 13.71 10.54
CA LYS A 183 0.38 14.31 11.85
C LYS A 183 -1.08 14.65 12.12
N ASN A 184 -1.83 15.07 11.07
CA ASN A 184 -3.22 15.49 11.17
C ASN A 184 -4.20 14.45 10.58
N LYS A 185 -3.75 13.24 10.29
CA LYS A 185 -4.60 12.16 9.79
C LYS A 185 -5.11 11.32 10.95
N CYS A 186 -6.34 10.81 10.82
CA CYS A 186 -6.99 10.06 11.87
C CYS A 186 -7.52 8.74 11.32
N GLY A 187 -7.12 7.62 11.90
CA GLY A 187 -7.60 6.28 11.56
C GLY A 187 -9.00 5.99 12.09
N PHE A 188 -9.52 4.79 11.79
CA PHE A 188 -10.83 4.36 12.30
C PHE A 188 -10.88 4.28 13.82
N ASN A 189 -9.75 3.97 14.47
CA ASN A 189 -9.59 4.01 15.92
C ASN A 189 -8.68 5.19 16.27
N PRO A 190 -9.26 6.36 16.62
CA PRO A 190 -8.48 7.58 16.89
C PRO A 190 -7.47 7.46 18.03
N GLU A 191 -7.77 6.62 19.01
CA GLU A 191 -6.90 6.34 20.16
C GLU A 191 -5.63 5.57 19.80
N LEU A 192 -5.61 4.93 18.63
CA LEU A 192 -4.46 4.17 18.12
C LEU A 192 -3.67 4.94 17.03
N THR A 193 -4.11 6.20 16.77
CA THR A 193 -3.48 7.05 15.75
C THR A 193 -2.30 7.83 16.29
#